data_e2bdf07d15c99b5e68eafd6e72212b69
#
_entry.id   e2bdf07d15c99b5e68eafd6e72212b69
#
_cell.length_a   1.000
_cell.length_b   1.000
_cell.length_c   1.000
_cell.angle_alpha   90.00
_cell.angle_beta   90.00
_cell.angle_gamma   90.00
#
_symmetry.space_group_name_H-M   'P 1'
#
loop_
_entity.id
_entity.type
_entity.pdbx_description
1 polymer ?
#
loop_
_entity_poly.entity_id
_entity_poly.type
_entity_poly.pdbx_seq_one_letter_code
_entity_poly.pdbx_strand_id
1 'polypeptide(L)'
;MSTMLLNHKVSIDSVAHRQNVQVLVDKITGADAILVGAAAGMSASCGFNFFYQNDAIFEQYLGDFHRKYGFIGAFNGFYYRYPSPEAHWAFLARMGYMEYECPTGQPY
;
A
#
# COMPACT_ATOMS: atom_id res chain seq x y z
N MET A 1 19.55 -25.55 0.84
CA MET A 1 18.64 -25.21 1.96
C MET A 1 17.40 -24.51 1.39
N SER A 2 16.30 -25.24 1.31
CA SER A 2 15.04 -24.75 0.72
C SER A 2 14.28 -23.98 1.78
N THR A 3 14.13 -22.67 1.58
CA THR A 3 13.31 -21.83 2.44
C THR A 3 11.86 -22.05 2.06
N MET A 4 11.15 -22.85 2.83
CA MET A 4 9.69 -22.97 2.76
C MET A 4 9.07 -21.63 3.09
N LEU A 5 8.66 -20.86 2.08
CA LEU A 5 7.71 -19.78 2.23
C LEU A 5 6.36 -20.41 2.58
N LEU A 6 6.01 -20.35 3.85
CA LEU A 6 4.68 -20.67 4.35
C LEU A 6 3.68 -19.67 3.74
N ASN A 7 3.08 -20.06 2.62
CA ASN A 7 1.87 -19.43 2.10
C ASN A 7 0.74 -19.68 3.11
N HIS A 8 0.60 -18.82 4.10
CA HIS A 8 -0.62 -18.73 4.88
C HIS A 8 -1.71 -18.11 3.97
N LYS A 9 -2.32 -18.94 3.13
CA LYS A 9 -3.67 -18.67 2.64
C LYS A 9 -4.57 -18.68 3.87
N VAL A 10 -4.84 -17.51 4.43
CA VAL A 10 -5.92 -17.37 5.39
C VAL A 10 -7.19 -17.77 4.66
N SER A 11 -7.76 -18.91 5.00
CA SER A 11 -9.04 -19.35 4.44
C SER A 11 -10.11 -18.38 4.92
N ILE A 12 -10.57 -17.52 4.02
CA ILE A 12 -11.61 -16.50 4.26
C ILE A 12 -12.93 -17.16 4.72
N ASP A 13 -13.10 -18.45 4.48
CA ASP A 13 -14.29 -19.23 4.84
C ASP A 13 -14.20 -19.97 6.17
N SER A 14 -13.20 -19.69 7.00
CA SER A 14 -13.15 -20.33 8.32
C SER A 14 -14.32 -19.87 9.21
N VAL A 15 -14.84 -20.78 10.04
CA VAL A 15 -15.89 -20.46 11.04
C VAL A 15 -15.42 -19.31 11.94
N ALA A 16 -14.15 -19.31 12.33
CA ALA A 16 -13.56 -18.26 13.14
C ALA A 16 -13.57 -16.89 12.41
N HIS A 17 -13.33 -16.86 11.11
CA HIS A 17 -13.41 -15.62 10.34
C HIS A 17 -14.84 -15.06 10.33
N ARG A 18 -15.84 -15.88 10.06
CA ARG A 18 -17.26 -15.45 10.10
C ARG A 18 -17.68 -14.94 11.47
N GLN A 19 -17.24 -15.60 12.54
CA GLN A 19 -17.51 -15.16 13.91
C GLN A 19 -16.88 -13.78 14.19
N ASN A 20 -15.63 -13.57 13.78
CA ASN A 20 -14.95 -12.29 13.94
C ASN A 20 -15.64 -11.16 13.14
N VAL A 21 -16.10 -11.45 11.93
CA VAL A 21 -16.87 -10.49 11.12
C VAL A 21 -18.20 -10.16 11.81
N GLN A 22 -18.92 -11.13 12.38
CA GLN A 22 -20.15 -10.87 13.12
C GLN A 22 -19.90 -9.98 14.35
N VAL A 23 -18.86 -10.27 15.12
CA VAL A 23 -18.46 -9.40 16.27
C VAL A 23 -18.19 -7.97 15.82
N LEU A 24 -17.52 -7.79 14.66
CA LEU A 24 -17.27 -6.46 14.10
C LEU A 24 -18.58 -5.75 13.72
N VAL A 25 -19.49 -6.46 13.04
CA VAL A 25 -20.81 -5.93 12.67
C VAL A 25 -21.58 -5.48 13.91
N ASP A 26 -21.63 -6.29 14.95
CA ASP A 26 -22.35 -5.97 16.20
C ASP A 26 -21.76 -4.71 16.87
N LYS A 27 -20.42 -4.58 16.88
CA LYS A 27 -19.75 -3.39 17.42
C LYS A 27 -20.04 -2.13 16.59
N ILE A 28 -20.01 -2.23 15.27
CA ILE A 28 -20.35 -1.11 14.36
C ILE A 28 -21.79 -0.68 14.56
N THR A 29 -22.72 -1.65 14.62
CA THR A 29 -24.16 -1.37 14.79
C THR A 29 -24.48 -0.73 16.14
N GLY A 30 -23.74 -1.10 17.21
CA GLY A 30 -23.94 -0.56 18.57
C GLY A 30 -23.10 0.69 18.87
N ALA A 31 -22.34 1.24 17.92
CA ALA A 31 -21.50 2.40 18.15
C ALA A 31 -22.23 3.72 17.91
N ASP A 32 -22.01 4.71 18.77
CA ASP A 32 -22.52 6.08 18.61
C ASP A 32 -21.72 6.87 17.55
N ALA A 33 -20.45 6.48 17.34
CA ALA A 33 -19.57 7.07 16.34
C ALA A 33 -18.53 6.04 15.86
N ILE A 34 -18.08 6.17 14.61
CA ILE A 34 -17.09 5.30 13.99
C ILE A 34 -15.93 6.16 13.51
N LEU A 35 -14.71 5.84 13.94
CA LEU A 35 -13.48 6.42 13.41
C LEU A 35 -12.81 5.41 12.47
N VAL A 36 -12.56 5.83 11.23
CA VAL A 36 -11.87 5.01 10.24
C VAL A 36 -10.46 5.54 10.02
N GLY A 37 -9.47 4.66 10.17
CA GLY A 37 -8.07 4.94 9.83
C GLY A 37 -7.59 3.99 8.75
N ALA A 38 -7.02 4.53 7.69
CA ALA A 38 -6.49 3.76 6.57
C ALA A 38 -5.18 4.37 6.07
N ALA A 39 -4.29 3.54 5.57
CA ALA A 39 -2.99 3.94 5.03
C ALA A 39 -2.55 2.99 3.90
N ALA A 40 -1.26 2.97 3.57
CA ALA A 40 -0.67 2.17 2.49
C ALA A 40 -1.04 0.66 2.53
N GLY A 41 -1.34 0.11 3.70
CA GLY A 41 -1.82 -1.27 3.84
C GLY A 41 -3.17 -1.52 3.15
N MET A 42 -4.02 -0.51 3.05
CA MET A 42 -5.28 -0.60 2.31
C MET A 42 -5.02 -0.73 0.81
N SER A 43 -4.09 0.06 0.25
CA SER A 43 -3.64 -0.07 -1.14
C SER A 43 -3.01 -1.45 -1.41
N ALA A 44 -2.17 -1.93 -0.49
CA ALA A 44 -1.55 -3.26 -0.61
C ALA A 44 -2.59 -4.39 -0.62
N SER A 45 -3.69 -4.27 0.13
CA SER A 45 -4.79 -5.24 0.12
C SER A 45 -5.53 -5.31 -1.21
N CYS A 46 -5.46 -4.23 -2.02
CA CYS A 46 -5.96 -4.20 -3.39
C CYS A 46 -4.97 -4.78 -4.42
N GLY A 47 -3.79 -5.21 -3.99
CA GLY A 47 -2.70 -5.64 -4.87
C GLY A 47 -1.75 -4.52 -5.31
N PHE A 48 -1.92 -3.30 -4.82
CA PHE A 48 -1.06 -2.16 -5.14
C PHE A 48 0.08 -2.08 -4.14
N ASN A 49 1.24 -2.58 -4.51
CA ASN A 49 2.39 -2.69 -3.62
C ASN A 49 3.48 -1.61 -3.86
N PHE A 50 3.19 -0.59 -4.64
CA PHE A 50 4.15 0.44 -5.05
C PHE A 50 4.85 1.17 -3.89
N PHE A 51 4.27 1.19 -2.70
CA PHE A 51 4.94 1.73 -1.53
C PHE A 51 6.11 0.88 -1.05
N TYR A 52 6.02 -0.45 -1.22
CA TYR A 52 6.95 -1.43 -0.63
C TYR A 52 7.87 -2.08 -1.65
N GLN A 53 7.48 -2.09 -2.93
CA GLN A 53 8.22 -2.75 -4.01
C GLN A 53 7.96 -2.08 -5.37
N ASN A 54 8.80 -2.41 -6.34
CA ASN A 54 8.67 -1.91 -7.70
C ASN A 54 7.64 -2.76 -8.48
N ASP A 55 6.36 -2.51 -8.22
CA ASP A 55 5.28 -3.09 -9.02
C ASP A 55 5.09 -2.33 -10.35
N ALA A 56 4.13 -2.75 -11.16
CA ALA A 56 3.88 -2.14 -12.48
C ALA A 56 3.50 -0.65 -12.37
N ILE A 57 2.78 -0.24 -11.33
CA ILE A 57 2.41 1.16 -11.09
C ILE A 57 3.66 1.96 -10.73
N PHE A 58 4.47 1.45 -9.80
CA PHE A 58 5.74 2.07 -9.46
C PHE A 58 6.63 2.27 -10.68
N GLU A 59 6.81 1.24 -11.50
CA GLU A 59 7.65 1.34 -12.71
C GLU A 59 7.11 2.31 -13.74
N GLN A 60 5.80 2.40 -13.89
CA GLN A 60 5.17 3.35 -14.81
C GLN A 60 5.42 4.81 -14.42
N TYR A 61 5.33 5.13 -13.14
CA TYR A 61 5.37 6.51 -12.66
C TYR A 61 6.70 6.92 -12.02
N LEU A 62 7.38 5.99 -11.36
CA LEU A 62 8.58 6.24 -10.57
C LEU A 62 9.81 5.44 -11.04
N GLY A 63 9.70 4.69 -12.13
CA GLY A 63 10.79 3.86 -12.64
C GLY A 63 12.06 4.63 -13.01
N ASP A 64 11.94 5.89 -13.41
CA ASP A 64 13.08 6.80 -13.65
C ASP A 64 13.82 7.15 -12.35
N PHE A 65 13.11 7.31 -11.24
CA PHE A 65 13.71 7.49 -9.92
C PHE A 65 14.39 6.21 -9.43
N HIS A 66 13.79 5.03 -9.68
CA HIS A 66 14.45 3.76 -9.42
C HIS A 66 15.78 3.65 -10.18
N ARG A 67 15.77 3.92 -11.48
CA ARG A 67 17.00 3.87 -12.31
C ARG A 67 18.06 4.86 -11.88
N LYS A 68 17.64 6.04 -11.42
CA LYS A 68 18.57 7.12 -11.03
C LYS A 68 19.09 6.97 -9.59
N TYR A 69 18.24 6.56 -8.66
CA TYR A 69 18.53 6.58 -7.22
C TYR A 69 18.50 5.18 -6.56
N GLY A 70 18.10 4.15 -7.28
CA GLY A 70 18.05 2.77 -6.78
C GLY A 70 16.89 2.49 -5.82
N PHE A 71 15.79 3.26 -5.87
CA PHE A 71 14.65 3.05 -4.97
C PHE A 71 14.02 1.66 -5.13
N ILE A 72 13.61 1.08 -4.03
CA ILE A 72 12.75 -0.09 -3.97
C ILE A 72 11.47 0.35 -3.26
N GLY A 73 10.40 0.52 -4.04
CA GLY A 73 9.16 1.11 -3.58
C GLY A 73 9.24 2.60 -3.26
N ALA A 74 8.08 3.25 -3.20
CA ALA A 74 7.98 4.70 -3.02
C ALA A 74 8.46 5.15 -1.63
N PHE A 75 8.37 4.29 -0.59
CA PHE A 75 8.88 4.66 0.74
C PHE A 75 10.37 4.99 0.74
N ASN A 76 11.19 4.35 -0.08
CA ASN A 76 12.60 4.73 -0.19
C ASN A 76 12.76 6.17 -0.67
N GLY A 77 11.92 6.61 -1.59
CA GLY A 77 11.96 7.97 -2.11
C GLY A 77 11.64 9.04 -1.08
N PHE A 78 10.70 8.78 -0.15
CA PHE A 78 10.39 9.73 0.92
C PHE A 78 11.56 9.98 1.87
N TYR A 79 12.36 8.97 2.13
CA TYR A 79 13.48 9.04 3.09
C TYR A 79 14.85 9.24 2.42
N TYR A 80 14.90 9.31 1.09
CA TYR A 80 16.14 9.51 0.36
C TYR A 80 16.72 10.91 0.57
N ARG A 81 18.04 11.00 0.69
CA ARG A 81 18.75 12.29 0.75
C ARG A 81 19.03 12.78 -0.66
N TYR A 82 18.15 13.60 -1.18
CA TYR A 82 18.29 14.18 -2.49
C TYR A 82 19.42 15.21 -2.56
N PRO A 83 20.09 15.37 -3.72
CA PRO A 83 21.17 16.34 -3.88
C PRO A 83 20.68 17.78 -3.85
N SER A 84 19.40 18.03 -4.07
CA SER A 84 18.78 19.36 -3.99
C SER A 84 17.31 19.28 -3.58
N PRO A 85 16.72 20.37 -3.05
CA PRO A 85 15.30 20.45 -2.77
C PRO A 85 14.42 20.23 -4.00
N GLU A 86 14.86 20.71 -5.17
CA GLU A 86 14.13 20.54 -6.44
C GLU A 86 14.00 19.07 -6.82
N ALA A 87 15.06 18.28 -6.62
CA ALA A 87 15.03 16.83 -6.86
C ALA A 87 14.06 16.12 -5.93
N HIS A 88 13.96 16.54 -4.66
CA HIS A 88 12.97 16.02 -3.71
C HIS A 88 11.55 16.41 -4.13
N TRP A 89 11.33 17.66 -4.47
CA TRP A 89 10.01 18.11 -4.96
C TRP A 89 9.58 17.43 -6.25
N ALA A 90 10.53 17.12 -7.14
CA ALA A 90 10.25 16.36 -8.35
C ALA A 90 9.70 14.95 -8.01
N PHE A 91 10.27 14.28 -7.00
CA PHE A 91 9.74 13.01 -6.51
C PHE A 91 8.34 13.16 -5.91
N LEU A 92 8.15 14.12 -4.99
CA LEU A 92 6.85 14.34 -4.33
C LEU A 92 5.74 14.69 -5.33
N ALA A 93 6.03 15.53 -6.33
CA ALA A 93 5.08 15.88 -7.38
C ALA A 93 4.71 14.66 -8.23
N ARG A 94 5.69 13.82 -8.60
CA ARG A 94 5.44 12.59 -9.35
C ARG A 94 4.66 11.57 -8.53
N MET A 95 4.96 11.47 -7.24
CA MET A 95 4.22 10.62 -6.30
C MET A 95 2.75 11.04 -6.21
N GLY A 96 2.49 12.34 -5.99
CA GLY A 96 1.14 12.88 -5.94
C GLY A 96 0.37 12.68 -7.26
N TYR A 97 1.03 12.85 -8.41
CA TYR A 97 0.43 12.55 -9.70
C TYR A 97 0.08 11.07 -9.86
N MET A 98 0.98 10.17 -9.45
CA MET A 98 0.72 8.72 -9.46
C MET A 98 -0.50 8.37 -8.60
N GLU A 99 -0.60 8.92 -7.39
CA GLU A 99 -1.75 8.67 -6.49
C GLU A 99 -3.06 9.19 -7.09
N TYR A 100 -3.04 10.32 -7.79
CA TYR A 100 -4.21 10.87 -8.47
C TYR A 100 -4.66 10.00 -9.67
N GLU A 101 -3.74 9.48 -10.46
CA GLU A 101 -4.02 8.68 -11.65
C GLU A 101 -4.23 7.19 -11.36
N CYS A 102 -3.79 6.72 -10.19
CA CYS A 102 -3.88 5.31 -9.82
C CYS A 102 -5.35 4.86 -9.76
N PRO A 103 -5.70 3.69 -10.32
CA PRO A 103 -7.06 3.18 -10.22
C PRO A 103 -7.44 2.88 -8.78
N THR A 104 -8.69 3.14 -8.43
CA THR A 104 -9.25 2.81 -7.12
C THR A 104 -9.42 1.30 -6.98
N GLY A 105 -8.92 0.75 -5.90
CA GLY A 105 -9.06 -0.69 -5.61
C GLY A 105 -10.35 -1.02 -4.86
N GLN A 106 -10.65 -2.32 -4.75
CA GLN A 106 -11.88 -2.84 -4.15
C GLN A 106 -12.21 -2.33 -2.74
N PRO A 107 -11.27 -2.14 -1.79
CA PRO A 107 -11.58 -1.63 -0.45
C PRO A 107 -11.96 -0.15 -0.38
N TYR A 108 -11.77 0.63 -1.43
CA TYR A 108 -12.10 2.06 -1.44
C TYR A 108 -13.55 2.35 -1.77
#